data_81c31a6a4e59284b019ae5a90ed23a86
#
_entry.id   81c31a6a4e59284b019ae5a90ed23a86
#
_cell.length_a   1.000
_cell.length_b   1.000
_cell.length_c   1.000
_cell.angle_alpha   90.00
_cell.angle_beta   90.00
_cell.angle_gamma   90.00
#
_symmetry.space_group_name_H-M   'P 1'
#
loop_
_entity.id
_entity.type
_entity.pdbx_description
1 polymer ?
#
loop_
_entity_poly.entity_id
_entity_poly.type
_entity_poly.pdbx_seq_one_letter_code
_entity_poly.pdbx_strand_id
1 'polypeptide(L)'
;MMKKYLNSASGGNIIDASCGSGLFARIFAKSGMFSLVVGLDFSENMLLQCKEFIEQDDEIAKENIMLVRSDIVRLPFVSGSVDAVHAGAALHCWPSSVSAVAEVCRVLKPGGVFVGTTYVFDGLIRNLPLLKPMSQAFTSFSGIQVFLDESEIEDICSSCGLVDYQFIRNEQFIMFSAKKPS
;
A
#
# COMPACT_ATOMS: atom_id res chain seq x y z
N MET A 1 12.84 -2.63 -9.67
CA MET A 1 11.96 -3.78 -9.38
C MET A 1 10.50 -3.35 -9.37
N MET A 2 10.07 -2.44 -8.54
CA MET A 2 8.69 -1.87 -8.48
C MET A 2 8.18 -1.37 -9.85
N LYS A 3 9.00 -0.66 -10.64
CA LYS A 3 8.64 -0.21 -11.99
C LYS A 3 8.13 -1.34 -12.89
N LYS A 4 8.66 -2.57 -12.76
CA LYS A 4 8.21 -3.72 -13.57
C LYS A 4 6.73 -4.04 -13.32
N TYR A 5 6.29 -4.00 -12.08
CA TYR A 5 4.90 -4.27 -11.71
C TYR A 5 3.94 -3.13 -12.09
N LEU A 6 4.44 -1.89 -12.08
CA LEU A 6 3.65 -0.70 -12.36
C LEU A 6 3.61 -0.30 -13.85
N ASN A 7 4.40 -0.96 -14.72
CA ASN A 7 4.48 -0.60 -16.15
C ASN A 7 3.12 -0.66 -16.88
N SER A 8 2.25 -1.59 -16.50
CA SER A 8 0.90 -1.69 -17.11
C SER A 8 0.00 -0.51 -16.79
N ALA A 9 0.31 0.26 -15.74
CA ALA A 9 -0.43 1.45 -15.33
C ALA A 9 0.24 2.76 -15.76
N SER A 10 1.29 2.69 -16.61
CA SER A 10 2.00 3.88 -17.10
C SER A 10 1.07 4.80 -17.87
N GLY A 11 1.18 6.12 -17.65
CA GLY A 11 0.28 7.14 -18.20
C GLY A 11 -1.04 7.32 -17.46
N GLY A 12 -1.39 6.38 -16.56
CA GLY A 12 -2.59 6.44 -15.73
C GLY A 12 -2.39 7.22 -14.43
N ASN A 13 -3.28 6.96 -13.46
CA ASN A 13 -3.18 7.53 -12.12
C ASN A 13 -2.75 6.47 -11.10
N ILE A 14 -2.07 6.91 -10.03
CA ILE A 14 -1.65 6.05 -8.93
C ILE A 14 -2.04 6.66 -7.59
N ILE A 15 -2.49 5.83 -6.66
CA ILE A 15 -2.61 6.16 -5.23
C ILE A 15 -1.41 5.56 -4.49
N ASP A 16 -0.66 6.39 -3.77
CA ASP A 16 0.29 5.96 -2.73
C ASP A 16 -0.47 5.93 -1.40
N ALA A 17 -0.97 4.78 -1.03
CA ALA A 17 -1.83 4.57 0.14
C ALA A 17 -0.99 4.42 1.41
N SER A 18 -1.35 5.19 2.45
CA SER A 18 -0.53 5.36 3.66
C SER A 18 0.86 5.90 3.31
N CYS A 19 0.87 7.01 2.56
CA CYS A 19 2.09 7.57 1.99
C CYS A 19 3.05 8.14 3.04
N GLY A 20 2.61 8.33 4.29
CA GLY A 20 3.39 8.97 5.34
C GLY A 20 3.87 10.36 4.90
N SER A 21 5.16 10.63 5.07
CA SER A 21 5.81 11.87 4.61
C SER A 21 6.06 11.93 3.09
N GLY A 22 5.49 10.99 2.31
CA GLY A 22 5.43 11.06 0.86
C GLY A 22 6.68 10.62 0.11
N LEU A 23 7.50 9.73 0.68
CA LEU A 23 8.71 9.26 -0.01
C LEU A 23 8.39 8.68 -1.39
N PHE A 24 7.46 7.72 -1.45
CA PHE A 24 7.11 7.08 -2.73
C PHE A 24 6.25 7.98 -3.60
N ALA A 25 5.31 8.73 -3.04
CA ALA A 25 4.51 9.70 -3.79
C ALA A 25 5.38 10.68 -4.56
N ARG A 26 6.45 11.22 -3.94
CA ARG A 26 7.42 12.12 -4.60
C ARG A 26 8.25 11.40 -5.66
N ILE A 27 8.68 10.15 -5.42
CA ILE A 27 9.39 9.33 -6.42
C ILE A 27 8.50 9.08 -7.64
N PHE A 28 7.22 8.77 -7.43
CA PHE A 28 6.28 8.57 -8.53
C PHE A 28 6.03 9.85 -9.32
N ALA A 29 5.85 10.99 -8.64
CA ALA A 29 5.68 12.29 -9.28
C ALA A 29 6.88 12.67 -10.16
N LYS A 30 8.12 12.50 -9.65
CA LYS A 30 9.35 12.75 -10.41
C LYS A 30 9.55 11.78 -11.58
N SER A 31 9.02 10.59 -11.50
CA SER A 31 9.26 9.55 -12.50
C SER A 31 8.67 9.86 -13.87
N GLY A 32 7.67 10.75 -13.95
CA GLY A 32 6.88 11.00 -15.14
C GLY A 32 6.07 9.79 -15.64
N MET A 33 6.02 8.71 -14.83
CA MET A 33 5.32 7.49 -15.20
C MET A 33 3.80 7.64 -15.13
N PHE A 34 3.30 8.49 -14.24
CA PHE A 34 1.88 8.68 -13.99
C PHE A 34 1.44 10.09 -14.33
N SER A 35 0.23 10.23 -14.87
CA SER A 35 -0.40 11.53 -15.14
C SER A 35 -0.86 12.20 -13.86
N LEU A 36 -1.21 11.42 -12.83
CA LEU A 36 -1.59 11.90 -11.51
C LEU A 36 -1.10 10.94 -10.43
N VAL A 37 -0.50 11.50 -9.40
CA VAL A 37 -0.10 10.81 -8.17
C VAL A 37 -0.94 11.33 -7.01
N VAL A 38 -1.61 10.45 -6.28
CA VAL A 38 -2.37 10.77 -5.09
C VAL A 38 -1.65 10.21 -3.87
N GLY A 39 -1.04 11.07 -3.06
CA GLY A 39 -0.54 10.70 -1.74
C GLY A 39 -1.70 10.69 -0.73
N LEU A 40 -2.02 9.53 -0.17
CA LEU A 40 -3.12 9.37 0.77
C LEU A 40 -2.61 8.87 2.12
N ASP A 41 -3.00 9.54 3.19
CA ASP A 41 -2.71 9.13 4.56
C ASP A 41 -3.84 9.50 5.52
N PHE A 42 -3.96 8.76 6.63
CA PHE A 42 -4.90 9.09 7.71
C PHE A 42 -4.38 10.23 8.58
N SER A 43 -3.06 10.29 8.77
CA SER A 43 -2.38 11.26 9.63
C SER A 43 -2.23 12.61 8.95
N GLU A 44 -2.88 13.63 9.49
CA GLU A 44 -2.73 15.01 9.04
C GLU A 44 -1.28 15.51 9.15
N ASN A 45 -0.59 15.15 10.23
CA ASN A 45 0.80 15.55 10.44
C ASN A 45 1.74 14.97 9.37
N MET A 46 1.51 13.72 8.93
CA MET A 46 2.26 13.11 7.85
C MET A 46 2.01 13.83 6.52
N LEU A 47 0.76 14.18 6.24
CA LEU A 47 0.42 14.92 5.02
C LEU A 47 0.99 16.34 5.01
N LEU A 48 1.01 17.03 6.16
CA LEU A 48 1.67 18.33 6.28
C LEU A 48 3.16 18.24 5.97
N GLN A 49 3.85 17.25 6.55
CA GLN A 49 5.26 17.00 6.26
C GLN A 49 5.49 16.61 4.80
N CYS A 50 4.61 15.78 4.23
CA CYS A 50 4.65 15.42 2.81
C CYS A 50 4.53 16.67 1.93
N LYS A 51 3.60 17.57 2.24
CA LYS A 51 3.41 18.84 1.54
C LYS A 51 4.66 19.72 1.58
N GLU A 52 5.26 19.87 2.76
CA GLU A 52 6.53 20.63 2.90
C GLU A 52 7.63 20.06 2.02
N PHE A 53 7.79 18.74 1.98
CA PHE A 53 8.80 18.10 1.12
C PHE A 53 8.49 18.24 -0.38
N ILE A 54 7.21 18.25 -0.78
CA ILE A 54 6.82 18.52 -2.17
C ILE A 54 7.10 19.97 -2.54
N GLU A 55 6.81 20.92 -1.65
CA GLU A 55 7.03 22.35 -1.90
C GLU A 55 8.51 22.69 -2.04
N GLN A 56 9.39 22.02 -1.30
CA GLN A 56 10.84 22.20 -1.32
C GLN A 56 11.54 21.51 -2.50
N ASP A 57 10.83 20.69 -3.26
CA ASP A 57 11.40 19.87 -4.33
C ASP A 57 11.02 20.43 -5.70
N ASP A 58 11.96 21.12 -6.35
CA ASP A 58 11.75 21.76 -7.64
C ASP A 58 11.64 20.80 -8.82
N GLU A 59 12.01 19.51 -8.63
CA GLU A 59 11.88 18.49 -9.67
C GLU A 59 10.47 17.89 -9.76
N ILE A 60 9.58 18.23 -8.82
CA ILE A 60 8.21 17.76 -8.80
C ILE A 60 7.31 18.73 -9.57
N ALA A 61 6.65 18.23 -10.61
CA ALA A 61 5.53 18.92 -11.27
C ALA A 61 4.33 18.91 -10.31
N LYS A 62 4.14 20.03 -9.60
CA LYS A 62 3.17 20.11 -8.47
C LYS A 62 1.72 19.95 -8.90
N GLU A 63 1.40 20.18 -10.16
CA GLU A 63 0.11 19.92 -10.79
C GLU A 63 -0.22 18.42 -10.94
N ASN A 64 0.79 17.56 -10.91
CA ASN A 64 0.64 16.12 -11.10
C ASN A 64 0.60 15.32 -9.79
N ILE A 65 0.61 16.01 -8.63
CA ILE A 65 0.53 15.37 -7.32
C ILE A 65 -0.51 16.06 -6.46
N MET A 66 -1.33 15.26 -5.78
CA MET A 66 -2.30 15.76 -4.79
C MET A 66 -2.21 14.94 -3.51
N LEU A 67 -2.55 15.58 -2.39
CA LEU A 67 -2.62 14.94 -1.09
C LEU A 67 -4.05 14.82 -0.62
N VAL A 68 -4.43 13.65 -0.11
CA VAL A 68 -5.78 13.35 0.37
C VAL A 68 -5.71 12.75 1.76
N ARG A 69 -6.41 13.34 2.71
CA ARG A 69 -6.59 12.74 4.03
C ARG A 69 -7.77 11.79 4.01
N SER A 70 -7.53 10.51 4.22
CA SER A 70 -8.59 9.48 4.25
C SER A 70 -8.16 8.24 5.01
N ASP A 71 -9.17 7.49 5.47
CA ASP A 71 -8.98 6.13 5.97
C ASP A 71 -8.89 5.15 4.81
N ILE A 72 -7.92 4.25 4.87
CA ILE A 72 -7.69 3.22 3.84
C ILE A 72 -8.88 2.27 3.68
N VAL A 73 -9.66 2.04 4.73
CA VAL A 73 -10.84 1.18 4.68
C VAL A 73 -12.08 1.88 4.08
N ARG A 74 -11.94 3.17 3.72
CA ARG A 74 -13.00 3.97 3.10
C ARG A 74 -12.42 5.03 2.16
N LEU A 75 -11.97 4.59 1.01
CA LEU A 75 -11.33 5.45 0.01
C LEU A 75 -12.34 6.38 -0.69
N PRO A 76 -12.06 7.70 -0.78
CA PRO A 76 -12.98 8.68 -1.38
C PRO A 76 -12.91 8.70 -2.92
N PHE A 77 -12.74 7.53 -3.54
CA PHE A 77 -12.64 7.38 -4.99
C PHE A 77 -13.76 6.50 -5.53
N VAL A 78 -14.16 6.78 -6.75
CA VAL A 78 -15.16 5.98 -7.47
C VAL A 78 -14.63 4.58 -7.73
N SER A 79 -15.49 3.57 -7.69
CA SER A 79 -15.12 2.20 -8.06
C SER A 79 -14.60 2.14 -9.50
N GLY A 80 -13.49 1.44 -9.70
CA GLY A 80 -12.91 1.28 -11.03
C GLY A 80 -12.34 2.57 -11.65
N SER A 81 -11.79 3.49 -10.83
CA SER A 81 -11.28 4.78 -11.31
C SER A 81 -9.74 4.90 -11.29
N VAL A 82 -9.04 3.94 -10.67
CA VAL A 82 -7.60 4.02 -10.40
C VAL A 82 -6.84 2.95 -11.17
N ASP A 83 -5.74 3.33 -11.82
CA ASP A 83 -4.91 2.42 -12.62
C ASP A 83 -3.95 1.61 -11.74
N ALA A 84 -3.42 2.22 -10.68
CA ALA A 84 -2.53 1.56 -9.74
C ALA A 84 -2.74 2.03 -8.29
N VAL A 85 -2.51 1.14 -7.33
CA VAL A 85 -2.37 1.47 -5.91
C VAL A 85 -1.03 0.93 -5.43
N HIS A 86 -0.28 1.77 -4.74
CA HIS A 86 0.94 1.40 -4.02
C HIS A 86 0.70 1.52 -2.52
N ALA A 87 1.29 0.63 -1.71
CA ALA A 87 1.28 0.70 -0.26
C ALA A 87 2.65 0.30 0.29
N GLY A 88 3.45 1.29 0.65
CA GLY A 88 4.82 1.11 1.11
C GLY A 88 4.90 0.87 2.62
N ALA A 89 5.30 -0.35 3.04
CA ALA A 89 5.43 -0.74 4.45
C ALA A 89 4.17 -0.42 5.29
N ALA A 90 2.99 -0.64 4.72
CA ALA A 90 1.73 -0.13 5.28
C ALA A 90 0.80 -1.22 5.83
N LEU A 91 0.78 -2.42 5.22
CA LEU A 91 -0.19 -3.47 5.56
C LEU A 91 -0.22 -3.84 7.05
N HIS A 92 0.95 -3.90 7.68
CA HIS A 92 1.08 -4.22 9.11
C HIS A 92 0.60 -3.08 10.04
N CYS A 93 0.38 -1.89 9.51
CA CYS A 93 -0.15 -0.73 10.23
C CYS A 93 -1.68 -0.58 10.07
N TRP A 94 -2.31 -1.31 9.17
CA TRP A 94 -3.73 -1.16 8.90
C TRP A 94 -4.59 -1.87 9.95
N PRO A 95 -5.64 -1.22 10.47
CA PRO A 95 -6.55 -1.83 11.45
C PRO A 95 -7.23 -3.10 10.95
N SER A 96 -7.49 -3.19 9.64
CA SER A 96 -8.03 -4.35 8.96
C SER A 96 -7.45 -4.42 7.55
N SER A 97 -6.46 -5.30 7.36
CA SER A 97 -5.83 -5.50 6.04
C SER A 97 -6.83 -6.00 5.01
N VAL A 98 -7.78 -6.87 5.41
CA VAL A 98 -8.83 -7.37 4.52
C VAL A 98 -9.74 -6.23 4.03
N SER A 99 -10.24 -5.37 4.94
CA SER A 99 -11.09 -4.24 4.56
C SER A 99 -10.35 -3.23 3.68
N ALA A 100 -9.08 -2.98 3.97
CA ALA A 100 -8.25 -2.09 3.19
C ALA A 100 -7.98 -2.63 1.78
N VAL A 101 -7.63 -3.91 1.64
CA VAL A 101 -7.41 -4.53 0.32
C VAL A 101 -8.70 -4.64 -0.48
N ALA A 102 -9.86 -4.85 0.18
CA ALA A 102 -11.16 -4.81 -0.49
C ALA A 102 -11.45 -3.41 -1.09
N GLU A 103 -11.14 -2.32 -0.36
CA GLU A 103 -11.25 -0.96 -0.87
C GLU A 103 -10.27 -0.69 -2.00
N VAL A 104 -9.02 -1.17 -1.89
CA VAL A 104 -8.04 -1.13 -2.99
C VAL A 104 -8.61 -1.82 -4.23
N CYS A 105 -9.12 -3.04 -4.10
CA CYS A 105 -9.74 -3.77 -5.21
C CYS A 105 -10.94 -3.01 -5.78
N ARG A 106 -11.79 -2.41 -4.95
CA ARG A 106 -12.94 -1.63 -5.39
C ARG A 106 -12.53 -0.47 -6.30
N VAL A 107 -11.53 0.32 -5.88
CA VAL A 107 -11.14 1.53 -6.63
C VAL A 107 -10.31 1.23 -7.88
N LEU A 108 -9.60 0.10 -7.93
CA LEU A 108 -8.84 -0.31 -9.10
C LEU A 108 -9.75 -0.53 -10.31
N LYS A 109 -9.32 -0.06 -11.48
CA LYS A 109 -9.90 -0.41 -12.78
C LYS A 109 -9.73 -1.91 -13.06
N PRO A 110 -10.57 -2.54 -13.91
CA PRO A 110 -10.23 -3.84 -14.48
C PRO A 110 -8.82 -3.82 -15.08
N GLY A 111 -8.00 -4.82 -14.78
CA GLY A 111 -6.58 -4.87 -15.14
C GLY A 111 -5.64 -3.98 -14.31
N GLY A 112 -6.16 -3.16 -13.42
CA GLY A 112 -5.39 -2.31 -12.52
C GLY A 112 -4.55 -3.11 -11.54
N VAL A 113 -3.45 -2.54 -11.05
CA VAL A 113 -2.45 -3.25 -10.24
C VAL A 113 -2.32 -2.69 -8.84
N PHE A 114 -2.26 -3.59 -7.86
CA PHE A 114 -1.88 -3.31 -6.49
C PHE A 114 -0.45 -3.77 -6.25
N VAL A 115 0.42 -2.87 -5.74
CA VAL A 115 1.79 -3.20 -5.33
C VAL A 115 1.94 -2.82 -3.86
N GLY A 116 2.34 -3.76 -3.04
CA GLY A 116 2.57 -3.50 -1.63
C GLY A 116 3.95 -3.97 -1.18
N THR A 117 4.42 -3.36 -0.11
CA THR A 117 5.58 -3.86 0.65
C THR A 117 5.21 -3.96 2.11
N THR A 118 5.73 -4.97 2.80
CA THR A 118 5.53 -5.14 4.24
C THR A 118 6.63 -6.00 4.83
N TYR A 119 6.63 -6.11 6.15
CA TYR A 119 7.49 -7.05 6.86
C TYR A 119 6.73 -8.35 7.12
N VAL A 120 7.40 -9.48 6.90
CA VAL A 120 6.89 -10.82 7.19
C VAL A 120 7.78 -11.49 8.24
N PHE A 121 7.20 -12.31 9.07
CA PHE A 121 7.93 -13.03 10.10
C PHE A 121 7.82 -14.53 9.89
N ASP A 122 8.93 -15.24 9.96
CA ASP A 122 8.96 -16.68 9.80
C ASP A 122 8.14 -17.38 10.91
N GLY A 123 7.25 -18.27 10.48
CA GLY A 123 6.29 -18.95 11.33
C GLY A 123 6.87 -19.80 12.51
N LEU A 124 8.19 -19.99 12.56
CA LEU A 124 8.87 -20.67 13.68
C LEU A 124 8.66 -19.93 15.02
N ILE A 125 8.65 -18.61 15.02
CA ILE A 125 8.40 -17.81 16.24
C ILE A 125 6.90 -17.76 16.54
N ARG A 126 6.04 -17.74 15.52
CA ARG A 126 4.57 -17.69 15.66
C ARG A 126 3.98 -18.99 16.21
N ASN A 127 4.60 -20.14 15.91
CA ASN A 127 4.13 -21.46 16.32
C ASN A 127 4.55 -21.87 17.75
N LEU A 128 5.29 -21.03 18.47
CA LEU A 128 5.60 -21.27 19.88
C LEU A 128 4.33 -20.98 20.72
N PRO A 129 3.70 -22.01 21.34
CA PRO A 129 2.43 -21.84 22.07
C PRO A 129 2.50 -20.81 23.21
N LEU A 130 3.70 -20.55 23.73
CA LEU A 130 3.96 -19.59 24.81
C LEU A 130 3.94 -18.13 24.35
N LEU A 131 4.08 -17.85 23.04
CA LEU A 131 4.18 -16.49 22.51
C LEU A 131 2.85 -15.96 21.93
N LYS A 132 1.86 -16.84 21.71
CA LYS A 132 0.52 -16.42 21.24
C LYS A 132 -0.15 -15.37 22.16
N PRO A 133 -0.18 -15.53 23.50
CA PRO A 133 -0.77 -14.51 24.36
C PRO A 133 0.08 -13.24 24.43
N MET A 134 1.41 -13.33 24.26
CA MET A 134 2.29 -12.16 24.21
C MET A 134 2.15 -11.37 22.91
N SER A 135 1.97 -12.03 21.77
CA SER A 135 1.73 -11.35 20.50
C SER A 135 0.39 -10.60 20.50
N GLN A 136 -0.65 -11.18 21.08
CA GLN A 136 -1.96 -10.52 21.24
C GLN A 136 -1.89 -9.33 22.23
N ALA A 137 -1.13 -9.45 23.31
CA ALA A 137 -0.91 -8.35 24.25
C ALA A 137 -0.05 -7.24 23.63
N PHE A 138 0.95 -7.59 22.82
CA PHE A 138 1.82 -6.64 22.14
C PHE A 138 1.06 -5.88 21.03
N THR A 139 0.20 -6.56 20.27
CA THR A 139 -0.72 -5.94 19.29
C THR A 139 -1.69 -4.98 19.97
N SER A 140 -2.23 -5.32 21.12
CA SER A 140 -3.15 -4.47 21.88
C SER A 140 -2.48 -3.23 22.47
N PHE A 141 -1.19 -3.29 22.76
CA PHE A 141 -0.43 -2.19 23.37
C PHE A 141 0.28 -1.29 22.36
N SER A 142 0.77 -1.85 21.24
CA SER A 142 1.58 -1.12 20.24
C SER A 142 0.77 -0.59 19.05
N GLY A 143 -0.47 -1.02 18.89
CA GLY A 143 -1.28 -0.72 17.68
C GLY A 143 -0.72 -1.33 16.39
N ILE A 144 0.38 -2.10 16.49
CA ILE A 144 0.99 -2.79 15.34
C ILE A 144 0.24 -4.09 15.15
N GLN A 145 -0.61 -4.13 14.15
CA GLN A 145 -1.34 -5.34 13.80
C GLN A 145 -0.49 -6.29 12.97
N VAL A 146 -0.47 -7.52 13.46
CA VAL A 146 -0.32 -8.77 12.72
C VAL A 146 0.92 -8.86 11.85
N PHE A 147 1.84 -9.64 12.33
CA PHE A 147 2.89 -10.25 11.51
C PHE A 147 2.23 -11.22 10.51
N LEU A 148 1.98 -10.74 9.30
CA LEU A 148 1.48 -11.55 8.20
C LEU A 148 2.60 -12.42 7.66
N ASP A 149 2.28 -13.65 7.28
CA ASP A 149 3.15 -14.44 6.43
C ASP A 149 2.79 -14.26 4.94
N GLU A 150 3.57 -14.87 4.07
CA GLU A 150 3.40 -14.74 2.61
C GLU A 150 2.05 -15.29 2.15
N SER A 151 1.63 -16.41 2.70
CA SER A 151 0.36 -17.05 2.33
C SER A 151 -0.83 -16.24 2.80
N GLU A 152 -0.75 -15.61 3.97
CA GLU A 152 -1.81 -14.75 4.46
C GLU A 152 -2.00 -13.50 3.60
N ILE A 153 -0.91 -12.92 3.05
CA ILE A 153 -1.02 -11.78 2.12
C ILE A 153 -1.69 -12.23 0.81
N GLU A 154 -1.32 -13.39 0.28
CA GLU A 154 -1.95 -13.96 -0.91
C GLU A 154 -3.43 -14.26 -0.67
N ASP A 155 -3.78 -14.86 0.46
CA ASP A 155 -5.16 -15.16 0.85
C ASP A 155 -6.01 -13.89 0.99
N ILE A 156 -5.44 -12.82 1.56
CA ILE A 156 -6.12 -11.52 1.64
C ILE A 156 -6.37 -10.97 0.25
N CYS A 157 -5.37 -10.94 -0.63
CA CYS A 157 -5.51 -10.46 -1.99
C CYS A 157 -6.57 -11.23 -2.78
N SER A 158 -6.51 -12.57 -2.73
CA SER A 158 -7.43 -13.45 -3.47
C SER A 158 -8.85 -13.38 -2.93
N SER A 159 -9.04 -13.35 -1.61
CA SER A 159 -10.36 -13.20 -0.98
C SER A 159 -11.03 -11.87 -1.30
N CYS A 160 -10.25 -10.83 -1.58
CA CYS A 160 -10.74 -9.51 -2.03
C CYS A 160 -10.95 -9.43 -3.55
N GLY A 161 -10.73 -10.51 -4.31
CA GLY A 161 -10.95 -10.57 -5.75
C GLY A 161 -9.77 -10.13 -6.60
N LEU A 162 -8.56 -10.01 -6.03
CA LEU A 162 -7.34 -9.78 -6.79
C LEU A 162 -6.75 -11.13 -7.25
N VAL A 163 -6.12 -11.12 -8.42
CA VAL A 163 -5.49 -12.29 -9.07
C VAL A 163 -4.04 -12.00 -9.45
N ASP A 164 -3.36 -12.95 -10.07
CA ASP A 164 -1.97 -12.82 -10.54
C ASP A 164 -1.01 -12.40 -9.42
N TYR A 165 -1.20 -12.93 -8.21
CA TYR A 165 -0.33 -12.63 -7.08
C TYR A 165 1.10 -13.06 -7.37
N GLN A 166 2.04 -12.16 -7.16
CA GLN A 166 3.48 -12.39 -7.28
C GLN A 166 4.18 -11.69 -6.14
N PHE A 167 5.25 -12.26 -5.64
CA PHE A 167 6.06 -11.61 -4.61
C PHE A 167 7.56 -11.83 -4.82
N ILE A 168 8.33 -10.97 -4.18
CA ILE A 168 9.77 -11.10 -4.02
C ILE A 168 10.08 -10.85 -2.55
N ARG A 169 10.78 -11.79 -1.95
CA ARG A 169 11.19 -11.71 -0.55
C ARG A 169 12.69 -11.46 -0.42
N ASN A 170 13.06 -10.58 0.50
CA ASN A 170 14.42 -10.38 0.95
C ASN A 170 14.40 -10.40 2.49
N GLU A 171 14.81 -11.52 3.08
CA GLU A 171 14.74 -11.80 4.51
C GLU A 171 13.32 -11.60 5.08
N GLN A 172 13.12 -10.58 5.90
CA GLN A 172 11.83 -10.23 6.51
C GLN A 172 11.02 -9.22 5.68
N PHE A 173 11.57 -8.73 4.58
CA PHE A 173 10.89 -7.76 3.72
C PHE A 173 10.33 -8.43 2.50
N ILE A 174 9.05 -8.20 2.24
CA ILE A 174 8.34 -8.69 1.05
C ILE A 174 7.84 -7.51 0.22
N MET A 175 8.02 -7.61 -1.09
CA MET A 175 7.31 -6.81 -2.08
C MET A 175 6.42 -7.74 -2.89
N PHE A 176 5.16 -7.42 -2.99
CA PHE A 176 4.18 -8.19 -3.75
C PHE A 176 3.41 -7.32 -4.73
N SER A 177 2.82 -7.97 -5.72
CA SER A 177 1.85 -7.37 -6.63
C SER A 177 0.68 -8.32 -6.86
N ALA A 178 -0.50 -7.75 -7.07
CA ALA A 178 -1.70 -8.46 -7.48
C ALA A 178 -2.50 -7.57 -8.43
N LYS A 179 -3.39 -8.15 -9.24
CA LYS A 179 -4.17 -7.41 -10.23
C LYS A 179 -5.66 -7.58 -9.99
N LYS A 180 -6.43 -6.56 -10.36
CA LYS A 180 -7.87 -6.72 -10.52
C LYS A 180 -8.16 -7.44 -11.85
N PRO A 181 -9.02 -8.46 -11.88
CA PRO A 181 -9.44 -9.10 -13.13
C PRO A 181 -9.92 -8.09 -14.17
N SER A 182 -9.69 -8.41 -15.45
CA SER A 182 -10.17 -7.60 -16.60
C SER A 182 -11.65 -7.75 -16.83
#